data_661692304f8f70730be4d6807d4fe8c6
#
_entry.id   661692304f8f70730be4d6807d4fe8c6
#
_cell.length_a   1.000
_cell.length_b   1.000
_cell.length_c   1.000
_cell.angle_alpha   90.00
_cell.angle_beta   90.00
_cell.angle_gamma   90.00
#
_symmetry.space_group_name_H-M   'P 1'
#
loop_
_entity.id
_entity.type
_entity.pdbx_description
1 polymer ?
#
loop_
_entity_poly.entity_id
_entity_poly.type
_entity_poly.pdbx_seq_one_letter_code
_entity_poly.pdbx_strand_id
1 'polypeptide(L)'
;MSGFNSSGPASANASPEQAAPQHYRPVRLRGHWVPGRTVFLENRQMHAHVGFYVVTPLQLAGRPEAVLVQRGWAPRDLRDRTLLPAVPTPPGDVEVQGVIAPPPSRLYEFATGGVGLIRQNLDLEAFGAESGLRLAPLSVQQSDSTATTGDGLLREWPRPAVDVQKHYGYAFQWFALCALTAGLYVWFQLVRPRLHRG
;
A
#
# COMPACT_ATOMS: atom_id res chain seq x y z
N MET A 1 29.36 -2.27 -19.06
CA MET A 1 28.38 -1.91 -20.11
C MET A 1 27.25 -2.92 -20.03
N SER A 2 26.21 -2.67 -19.27
CA SER A 2 25.04 -3.57 -19.18
C SER A 2 23.81 -2.74 -19.39
N GLY A 3 23.14 -2.98 -20.53
CA GLY A 3 21.96 -2.25 -20.95
C GLY A 3 20.80 -2.47 -20.00
N PHE A 4 20.34 -1.40 -19.39
CA PHE A 4 19.07 -1.36 -18.69
C PHE A 4 17.96 -1.39 -19.75
N ASN A 5 17.32 -2.55 -19.85
CA ASN A 5 16.17 -2.76 -20.72
C ASN A 5 15.00 -1.96 -20.13
N SER A 6 14.62 -0.88 -20.80
CA SER A 6 13.48 -0.03 -20.46
C SER A 6 12.18 -0.78 -20.78
N SER A 7 11.74 -1.63 -19.86
CA SER A 7 10.36 -2.15 -19.91
C SER A 7 9.42 -0.98 -19.61
N GLY A 8 8.75 -0.48 -20.62
CA GLY A 8 7.76 0.59 -20.47
C GLY A 8 6.67 0.22 -19.46
N PRO A 9 5.98 1.21 -18.88
CA PRO A 9 4.90 0.99 -17.94
C PRO A 9 3.80 0.13 -18.58
N ALA A 10 3.17 -0.72 -17.78
CA ALA A 10 2.07 -1.58 -18.20
C ALA A 10 0.98 -0.80 -18.96
N SER A 11 0.47 -1.38 -20.03
CA SER A 11 -0.61 -0.77 -20.81
C SER A 11 -1.85 -0.58 -19.92
N ALA A 12 -2.54 0.56 -20.04
CA ALA A 12 -3.75 0.88 -19.28
C ALA A 12 -4.91 -0.12 -19.50
N ASN A 13 -4.82 -0.94 -20.54
CA ASN A 13 -5.78 -2.00 -20.84
C ASN A 13 -5.43 -3.35 -20.18
N ALA A 14 -4.34 -3.41 -19.40
CA ALA A 14 -4.01 -4.62 -18.65
C ALA A 14 -5.03 -4.83 -17.53
N SER A 15 -5.57 -6.04 -17.40
CA SER A 15 -6.39 -6.39 -16.23
C SER A 15 -5.56 -6.32 -14.95
N PRO A 16 -6.18 -6.14 -13.76
CA PRO A 16 -5.47 -6.16 -12.48
C PRO A 16 -4.57 -7.40 -12.30
N GLU A 17 -4.99 -8.53 -12.82
CA GLU A 17 -4.23 -9.79 -12.83
C GLU A 17 -2.95 -9.71 -13.67
N GLN A 18 -2.95 -8.97 -14.78
CA GLN A 18 -1.77 -8.76 -15.63
C GLN A 18 -0.80 -7.73 -15.04
N ALA A 19 -1.25 -6.88 -14.13
CA ALA A 19 -0.42 -5.93 -13.41
C ALA A 19 0.34 -6.58 -12.24
N ALA A 20 -0.22 -7.62 -11.61
CA ALA A 20 0.36 -8.28 -10.44
C ALA A 20 1.81 -8.79 -10.62
N PRO A 21 2.22 -9.39 -11.76
CA PRO A 21 3.61 -9.82 -11.98
C PRO A 21 4.61 -8.67 -12.02
N GLN A 22 4.15 -7.43 -12.16
CA GLN A 22 5.01 -6.25 -12.23
C GLN A 22 5.20 -5.56 -10.87
N HIS A 23 4.45 -5.96 -9.83
CA HIS A 23 4.58 -5.39 -8.51
C HIS A 23 6.01 -5.51 -7.97
N TYR A 24 6.41 -4.52 -7.20
CA TYR A 24 7.73 -4.40 -6.56
C TYR A 24 8.91 -4.22 -7.51
N ARG A 25 8.67 -3.99 -8.80
CA ARG A 25 9.72 -3.64 -9.74
C ARG A 25 9.99 -2.14 -9.71
N PRO A 26 11.27 -1.72 -9.73
CA PRO A 26 11.61 -0.30 -9.84
C PRO A 26 11.17 0.24 -11.19
N VAL A 27 10.67 1.46 -11.19
CA VAL A 27 10.20 2.17 -12.39
C VAL A 27 10.61 3.63 -12.33
N ARG A 28 10.83 4.20 -13.50
CA ARG A 28 11.03 5.62 -13.70
C ARG A 28 9.97 6.13 -14.65
N LEU A 29 9.20 7.12 -14.19
CA LEU A 29 8.09 7.71 -14.93
C LEU A 29 8.44 9.14 -15.33
N ARG A 30 8.00 9.56 -16.51
CA ARG A 30 8.03 10.95 -16.96
C ARG A 30 6.62 11.40 -17.28
N GLY A 31 6.29 12.61 -16.85
CA GLY A 31 4.97 13.17 -17.07
C GLY A 31 4.78 14.44 -16.29
N HIS A 32 3.55 14.89 -16.18
CA HIS A 32 3.18 16.05 -15.37
C HIS A 32 2.11 15.70 -14.35
N TRP A 33 2.19 16.33 -13.20
CA TRP A 33 1.17 16.18 -12.17
C TRP A 33 -0.16 16.74 -12.65
N VAL A 34 -1.26 16.04 -12.39
CA VAL A 34 -2.60 16.52 -12.68
C VAL A 34 -3.03 17.47 -11.55
N PRO A 35 -3.12 18.79 -11.80
CA PRO A 35 -3.41 19.76 -10.75
C PRO A 35 -4.80 19.55 -10.16
N GLY A 36 -4.96 19.81 -8.86
CA GLY A 36 -6.25 19.70 -8.16
C GLY A 36 -6.80 18.28 -8.00
N ARG A 37 -6.02 17.25 -8.31
CA ARG A 37 -6.42 15.84 -8.19
C ARG A 37 -5.61 15.07 -7.15
N THR A 38 -4.90 15.76 -6.27
CA THR A 38 -4.26 15.15 -5.10
C THR A 38 -5.31 14.72 -4.09
N VAL A 39 -5.21 13.50 -3.60
CA VAL A 39 -6.05 12.95 -2.53
C VAL A 39 -5.18 12.52 -1.34
N PHE A 40 -5.75 12.62 -0.16
CA PHE A 40 -5.10 12.28 1.11
C PHE A 40 -5.81 11.06 1.71
N LEU A 41 -5.14 9.92 1.71
CA LEU A 41 -5.68 8.71 2.31
C LEU A 41 -5.40 8.74 3.81
N GLU A 42 -6.47 8.90 4.59
CA GLU A 42 -6.38 9.03 6.04
C GLU A 42 -6.12 7.71 6.78
N ASN A 43 -5.88 7.82 8.08
CA ASN A 43 -5.63 6.69 8.99
C ASN A 43 -4.43 5.82 8.58
N ARG A 44 -3.44 6.43 7.93
CA ARG A 44 -2.17 5.76 7.60
C ARG A 44 -1.15 6.01 8.70
N GLN A 45 -0.63 4.93 9.26
CA GLN A 45 0.36 5.01 10.34
C GLN A 45 1.77 4.94 9.78
N MET A 46 2.65 5.79 10.33
CA MET A 46 4.08 5.74 10.12
C MET A 46 4.77 6.21 11.40
N HIS A 47 5.81 5.50 11.89
CA HIS A 47 6.49 5.79 13.15
C HIS A 47 5.56 5.98 14.35
N ALA A 48 4.52 5.13 14.47
CA ALA A 48 3.47 5.22 15.49
C ALA A 48 2.63 6.53 15.48
N HIS A 49 2.75 7.34 14.44
CA HIS A 49 1.91 8.52 14.23
C HIS A 49 0.87 8.26 13.15
N VAL A 50 -0.32 8.84 13.34
CA VAL A 50 -1.38 8.80 12.34
C VAL A 50 -1.23 9.97 11.36
N GLY A 51 -1.39 9.67 10.08
CA GLY A 51 -1.26 10.67 9.02
C GLY A 51 -1.98 10.25 7.74
N PHE A 52 -1.49 10.78 6.64
CA PHE A 52 -2.04 10.58 5.31
C PHE A 52 -1.01 9.99 4.35
N TYR A 53 -1.42 9.06 3.51
CA TYR A 53 -0.71 8.86 2.25
C TYR A 53 -1.20 9.88 1.23
N VAL A 54 -0.27 10.60 0.66
CA VAL A 54 -0.52 11.60 -0.39
C VAL A 54 -0.45 10.90 -1.74
N VAL A 55 -1.54 10.95 -2.48
CA VAL A 55 -1.66 10.30 -3.79
C VAL A 55 -2.02 11.34 -4.83
N THR A 56 -1.22 11.44 -5.88
CA THR A 56 -1.44 12.38 -6.99
C THR A 56 -1.36 11.64 -8.32
N PRO A 57 -2.30 11.83 -9.24
CA PRO A 57 -2.18 11.30 -10.59
C PRO A 57 -1.03 11.98 -11.35
N LEU A 58 -0.23 11.18 -12.02
CA LEU A 58 0.80 11.60 -12.97
C LEU A 58 0.33 11.25 -14.38
N GLN A 59 0.04 12.25 -15.21
CA GLN A 59 -0.22 12.06 -16.63
C GLN A 59 1.08 11.70 -17.32
N LEU A 60 1.15 10.54 -17.94
CA LEU A 60 2.38 10.07 -18.59
C LEU A 60 2.69 10.84 -19.87
N ALA A 61 3.95 11.17 -20.06
CA ALA A 61 4.40 11.86 -21.27
C ALA A 61 4.18 10.97 -22.51
N GLY A 62 3.51 11.53 -23.53
CA GLY A 62 3.22 10.84 -24.79
C GLY A 62 2.19 9.72 -24.71
N ARG A 63 1.42 9.63 -23.62
CA ARG A 63 0.37 8.61 -23.41
C ARG A 63 -0.91 9.23 -22.89
N PRO A 64 -2.07 8.65 -23.25
CA PRO A 64 -3.35 9.11 -22.70
C PRO A 64 -3.61 8.60 -21.28
N GLU A 65 -2.78 7.70 -20.75
CA GLU A 65 -2.93 7.12 -19.44
C GLU A 65 -2.25 7.96 -18.36
N ALA A 66 -2.87 8.02 -17.19
CA ALA A 66 -2.28 8.52 -15.97
C ALA A 66 -2.02 7.37 -14.98
N VAL A 67 -1.00 7.52 -14.16
CA VAL A 67 -0.66 6.58 -13.09
C VAL A 67 -0.88 7.25 -11.74
N LEU A 68 -1.50 6.55 -10.79
CA LEU A 68 -1.56 7.01 -9.42
C LEU A 68 -0.21 6.87 -8.75
N VAL A 69 0.37 7.99 -8.34
CA VAL A 69 1.63 8.00 -7.59
C VAL A 69 1.34 8.25 -6.12
N GLN A 70 1.69 7.27 -5.29
CA GLN A 70 1.75 7.41 -3.84
C GLN A 70 3.04 8.19 -3.54
N ARG A 71 2.92 9.50 -3.34
CA ARG A 71 4.07 10.42 -3.24
C ARG A 71 4.83 10.28 -1.92
N GLY A 72 4.15 9.91 -0.87
CA GLY A 72 4.72 9.74 0.47
C GLY A 72 3.67 9.85 1.56
N TRP A 73 4.14 9.87 2.78
CA TRP A 73 3.34 10.05 3.98
C TRP A 73 3.59 11.42 4.61
N ALA A 74 2.52 12.03 5.13
CA ALA A 74 2.59 13.25 5.90
C ALA A 74 1.83 13.10 7.22
N PRO A 75 2.31 13.68 8.34
CA PRO A 75 1.60 13.64 9.60
C PRO A 75 0.30 14.42 9.54
N ARG A 76 -0.70 13.98 10.30
CA ARG A 76 -1.95 14.73 10.53
C ARG A 76 -1.70 15.82 11.56
N ASP A 77 -2.29 17.00 11.36
CA ASP A 77 -2.33 18.00 12.41
C ASP A 77 -3.19 17.50 13.57
N LEU A 78 -2.65 17.58 14.79
CA LEU A 78 -3.34 17.10 15.99
C LEU A 78 -4.37 18.11 16.54
N ARG A 79 -4.22 19.39 16.16
CA ARG A 79 -5.11 20.48 16.60
C ARG A 79 -6.29 20.66 15.66
N ASP A 80 -6.03 20.56 14.37
CA ASP A 80 -7.04 20.68 13.32
C ASP A 80 -6.99 19.48 12.35
N ARG A 81 -7.97 18.61 12.47
CA ARG A 81 -8.08 17.40 11.63
C ARG A 81 -8.43 17.69 10.18
N THR A 82 -8.89 18.90 9.89
CA THR A 82 -9.27 19.33 8.53
C THR A 82 -8.10 19.96 7.79
N LEU A 83 -7.04 20.33 8.51
CA LEU A 83 -5.84 20.91 7.94
C LEU A 83 -5.06 19.86 7.16
N LEU A 84 -4.97 20.07 5.86
CA LEU A 84 -4.18 19.22 4.98
C LEU A 84 -2.74 19.71 4.87
N PRO A 85 -1.76 18.81 4.80
CA PRO A 85 -0.37 19.20 4.57
C PRO A 85 -0.24 19.85 3.19
N ALA A 86 0.54 20.93 3.12
CA ALA A 86 0.88 21.55 1.86
C ALA A 86 1.80 20.61 1.05
N VAL A 87 1.34 20.20 -0.11
CA VAL A 87 2.11 19.32 -1.00
C VAL A 87 2.43 20.08 -2.29
N PRO A 88 3.69 20.49 -2.48
CA PRO A 88 4.10 21.15 -3.70
C PRO A 88 3.83 20.28 -4.93
N THR A 89 3.14 20.83 -5.90
CA THR A 89 2.83 20.17 -7.17
C THR A 89 3.33 21.08 -8.28
N PRO A 90 4.63 21.04 -8.60
CA PRO A 90 5.21 21.94 -9.59
C PRO A 90 4.59 21.72 -10.96
N PRO A 91 4.36 22.78 -11.72
CA PRO A 91 3.91 22.68 -13.11
C PRO A 91 5.04 22.16 -14.01
N GLY A 92 4.65 21.57 -15.15
CA GLY A 92 5.59 21.05 -16.15
C GLY A 92 5.95 19.59 -15.95
N ASP A 93 6.88 19.13 -16.78
CA ASP A 93 7.31 17.74 -16.76
C ASP A 93 8.19 17.43 -15.55
N VAL A 94 7.90 16.34 -14.93
CA VAL A 94 8.66 15.80 -13.79
C VAL A 94 9.14 14.37 -14.10
N GLU A 95 10.23 13.98 -13.49
CA GLU A 95 10.69 12.60 -13.47
C GLU A 95 10.49 12.05 -12.05
N VAL A 96 9.78 10.92 -11.96
CA VAL A 96 9.46 10.25 -10.70
C VAL A 96 10.10 8.87 -10.70
N GLN A 97 10.89 8.58 -9.69
CA GLN A 97 11.41 7.24 -9.43
C GLN A 97 10.59 6.57 -8.35
N GLY A 98 10.30 5.28 -8.54
CA GLY A 98 9.48 4.56 -7.60
C GLY A 98 9.47 3.07 -7.84
N VAL A 99 8.58 2.42 -7.12
CA VAL A 99 8.35 0.98 -7.21
C VAL A 99 6.89 0.75 -7.58
N ILE A 100 6.65 -0.12 -8.56
CA ILE A 100 5.29 -0.50 -8.93
C ILE A 100 4.63 -1.19 -7.74
N ALA A 101 3.48 -0.70 -7.35
CA ALA A 101 2.70 -1.22 -6.23
C ALA A 101 1.27 -1.54 -6.68
N PRO A 102 0.57 -2.42 -5.98
CA PRO A 102 -0.86 -2.54 -6.14
C PRO A 102 -1.54 -1.18 -5.84
N PRO A 103 -2.78 -0.98 -6.29
CA PRO A 103 -3.57 0.18 -5.88
C PRO A 103 -3.52 0.35 -4.35
N PRO A 104 -3.62 1.58 -3.83
CA PRO A 104 -3.57 1.81 -2.39
C PRO A 104 -4.54 0.88 -1.67
N SER A 105 -4.03 0.11 -0.69
CA SER A 105 -4.82 -0.90 0.03
C SER A 105 -6.05 -0.29 0.69
N ARG A 106 -7.16 -1.01 0.66
CA ARG A 106 -8.35 -0.68 1.43
C ARG A 106 -8.07 -0.96 2.91
N LEU A 107 -8.35 -0.01 3.78
CA LEU A 107 -8.21 -0.20 5.23
C LEU A 107 -9.34 -1.06 5.81
N TYR A 108 -10.54 -0.93 5.25
CA TYR A 108 -11.73 -1.68 5.64
C TYR A 108 -12.57 -1.97 4.41
N GLU A 109 -13.04 -3.21 4.27
CA GLU A 109 -13.87 -3.63 3.11
C GLU A 109 -15.22 -2.90 3.04
N PHE A 110 -15.72 -2.41 4.18
CA PHE A 110 -17.03 -1.76 4.28
C PHE A 110 -16.99 -0.22 4.18
N ALA A 111 -15.81 0.38 4.09
CA ALA A 111 -15.71 1.82 3.91
C ALA A 111 -15.91 2.18 2.44
N THR A 112 -17.07 2.75 2.12
CA THR A 112 -17.32 3.36 0.81
C THR A 112 -16.29 4.46 0.57
N GLY A 113 -15.69 4.48 -0.64
CA GLY A 113 -14.76 5.53 -1.04
C GLY A 113 -15.42 6.91 -0.88
N GLY A 114 -14.92 7.72 0.04
CA GLY A 114 -15.42 9.08 0.25
C GLY A 114 -15.18 9.94 -1.00
N VAL A 115 -16.05 10.91 -1.22
CA VAL A 115 -15.85 11.98 -2.20
C VAL A 115 -15.13 13.14 -1.52
N GLY A 116 -14.14 13.74 -2.18
CA GLY A 116 -13.39 14.87 -1.64
C GLY A 116 -11.87 14.61 -1.59
N LEU A 117 -11.15 15.53 -0.95
CA LEU A 117 -9.68 15.46 -0.85
C LEU A 117 -9.21 14.43 0.19
N ILE A 118 -9.95 14.27 1.30
CA ILE A 118 -9.64 13.28 2.35
C ILE A 118 -10.50 12.05 2.12
N ARG A 119 -9.86 10.89 2.02
CA ARG A 119 -10.53 9.60 1.79
C ARG A 119 -9.94 8.51 2.66
N GLN A 120 -10.72 7.51 3.03
CA GLN A 120 -10.21 6.31 3.67
C GLN A 120 -9.63 5.33 2.66
N ASN A 121 -10.32 5.19 1.54
CA ASN A 121 -9.96 4.29 0.45
C ASN A 121 -10.00 5.03 -0.89
N LEU A 122 -9.27 4.51 -1.86
CA LEU A 122 -9.27 5.02 -3.23
C LEU A 122 -9.53 3.85 -4.18
N ASP A 123 -10.70 3.89 -4.80
CA ASP A 123 -11.04 2.97 -5.88
C ASP A 123 -10.60 3.59 -7.22
N LEU A 124 -9.84 2.82 -8.01
CA LEU A 124 -9.28 3.32 -9.27
C LEU A 124 -10.34 3.66 -10.30
N GLU A 125 -11.34 2.81 -10.44
CA GLU A 125 -12.39 2.97 -11.44
C GLU A 125 -13.26 4.19 -11.10
N ALA A 126 -13.72 4.26 -9.85
CA ALA A 126 -14.51 5.38 -9.36
C ALA A 126 -13.74 6.71 -9.45
N PHE A 127 -12.46 6.70 -9.09
CA PHE A 127 -11.62 7.90 -9.17
C PHE A 127 -11.30 8.28 -10.62
N GLY A 128 -11.11 7.32 -11.51
CA GLY A 128 -10.98 7.55 -12.95
C GLY A 128 -12.21 8.24 -13.53
N ALA A 129 -13.41 7.74 -13.21
CA ALA A 129 -14.67 8.34 -13.63
C ALA A 129 -14.86 9.77 -13.08
N GLU A 130 -14.58 9.97 -11.78
CA GLU A 130 -14.66 11.29 -11.11
C GLU A 130 -13.69 12.31 -11.69
N SER A 131 -12.46 11.90 -11.97
CA SER A 131 -11.40 12.79 -12.46
C SER A 131 -11.39 12.98 -13.96
N GLY A 132 -12.08 12.12 -14.72
CA GLY A 132 -12.03 12.08 -16.18
C GLY A 132 -10.70 11.52 -16.72
N LEU A 133 -9.92 10.81 -15.89
CA LEU A 133 -8.62 10.27 -16.23
C LEU A 133 -8.71 8.79 -16.61
N ARG A 134 -7.93 8.40 -17.59
CA ARG A 134 -7.66 6.98 -17.87
C ARG A 134 -6.54 6.52 -16.94
N LEU A 135 -6.90 5.83 -15.86
CA LEU A 135 -5.92 5.37 -14.87
C LEU A 135 -5.40 3.98 -15.22
N ALA A 136 -4.09 3.81 -15.11
CA ALA A 136 -3.46 2.49 -15.18
C ALA A 136 -3.91 1.63 -13.97
N PRO A 137 -4.05 0.29 -14.13
CA PRO A 137 -4.54 -0.61 -13.08
C PRO A 137 -3.49 -0.93 -12.01
N LEU A 138 -2.58 0.00 -11.77
CA LEU A 138 -1.50 -0.09 -10.80
C LEU A 138 -1.25 1.29 -10.19
N SER A 139 -0.45 1.32 -9.15
CA SER A 139 0.09 2.57 -8.60
C SER A 139 1.60 2.50 -8.53
N VAL A 140 2.23 3.64 -8.26
CA VAL A 140 3.68 3.72 -8.03
C VAL A 140 3.92 4.35 -6.69
N GLN A 141 4.66 3.67 -5.83
CA GLN A 141 5.20 4.24 -4.60
C GLN A 141 6.49 4.98 -4.93
N GLN A 142 6.48 6.29 -4.74
CA GLN A 142 7.64 7.14 -5.01
C GLN A 142 8.78 6.80 -4.05
N SER A 143 9.99 6.68 -4.56
CA SER A 143 11.20 6.33 -3.80
C SER A 143 12.26 7.44 -3.80
N ASP A 144 12.04 8.52 -4.56
CA ASP A 144 12.95 9.69 -4.52
C ASP A 144 13.10 10.21 -3.09
N SER A 145 14.31 10.61 -2.73
CA SER A 145 14.52 11.15 -1.38
C SER A 145 13.77 12.46 -1.17
N THR A 146 13.31 12.68 0.05
CA THR A 146 12.67 13.95 0.44
C THR A 146 13.61 15.14 0.23
N ALA A 147 14.92 14.95 0.42
CA ALA A 147 15.91 15.97 0.15
C ALA A 147 15.97 16.36 -1.33
N THR A 148 15.73 15.42 -2.24
CA THR A 148 15.72 15.68 -3.69
C THR A 148 14.43 16.36 -4.13
N THR A 149 13.29 15.97 -3.56
CA THR A 149 11.97 16.49 -3.96
C THR A 149 11.57 17.77 -3.23
N GLY A 150 12.11 18.01 -2.04
CA GLY A 150 11.81 19.18 -1.21
C GLY A 150 10.34 19.28 -0.76
N ASP A 151 9.57 18.18 -0.84
CA ASP A 151 8.13 18.17 -0.58
C ASP A 151 7.76 17.80 0.87
N GLY A 152 8.73 17.46 1.71
CA GLY A 152 8.53 17.13 3.12
C GLY A 152 7.84 15.80 3.38
N LEU A 153 7.59 14.99 2.36
CA LEU A 153 6.91 13.71 2.49
C LEU A 153 7.87 12.58 2.87
N LEU A 154 7.47 11.73 3.81
CA LEU A 154 8.21 10.55 4.18
C LEU A 154 7.90 9.38 3.23
N ARG A 155 8.91 8.61 2.84
CA ARG A 155 8.80 7.52 1.85
C ARG A 155 9.28 6.17 2.39
N GLU A 156 9.07 5.96 3.67
CA GLU A 156 9.35 4.69 4.33
C GLU A 156 8.15 3.74 4.15
N TRP A 157 8.03 3.22 2.94
CA TRP A 157 6.92 2.34 2.60
C TRP A 157 7.00 1.03 3.38
N PRO A 158 5.87 0.56 3.98
CA PRO A 158 5.83 -0.75 4.60
C PRO A 158 6.22 -1.81 3.57
N ARG A 159 7.23 -2.60 3.89
CA ARG A 159 7.54 -3.76 3.06
C ARG A 159 6.37 -4.73 3.16
N PRO A 160 6.02 -5.42 2.05
CA PRO A 160 5.06 -6.51 2.14
C PRO A 160 5.52 -7.44 3.25
N ALA A 161 4.70 -7.57 4.28
CA ALA A 161 5.00 -8.52 5.33
C ALA A 161 4.89 -9.92 4.72
N VAL A 162 6.01 -10.50 4.37
CA VAL A 162 6.11 -11.94 4.08
C VAL A 162 6.03 -12.65 5.44
N ASP A 163 4.83 -12.58 6.03
CA ASP A 163 4.58 -12.96 7.43
C ASP A 163 4.37 -14.48 7.56
N VAL A 164 5.20 -15.24 6.82
CA VAL A 164 5.22 -16.70 6.90
C VAL A 164 5.51 -17.17 8.33
N GLN A 165 6.31 -16.41 9.07
CA GLN A 165 6.68 -16.77 10.45
C GLN A 165 5.52 -16.70 11.45
N LYS A 166 4.57 -15.79 11.30
CA LYS A 166 3.39 -15.73 12.19
C LYS A 166 2.51 -16.95 12.03
N HIS A 167 2.36 -17.45 10.81
CA HIS A 167 1.57 -18.66 10.57
C HIS A 167 2.19 -19.90 11.22
N TYR A 168 3.52 -20.01 11.21
CA TYR A 168 4.20 -21.10 11.93
C TYR A 168 4.05 -21.00 13.45
N GLY A 169 4.10 -19.79 14.01
CA GLY A 169 3.86 -19.56 15.43
C GLY A 169 2.47 -19.99 15.88
N TYR A 170 1.44 -19.63 15.13
CA TYR A 170 0.06 -20.07 15.40
C TYR A 170 -0.11 -21.59 15.23
N ALA A 171 0.43 -22.18 14.18
CA ALA A 171 0.39 -23.62 13.98
C ALA A 171 1.05 -24.38 15.14
N PHE A 172 2.24 -23.96 15.57
CA PHE A 172 2.93 -24.53 16.72
C PHE A 172 2.08 -24.46 18.00
N GLN A 173 1.46 -23.32 18.27
CA GLN A 173 0.59 -23.14 19.44
C GLN A 173 -0.59 -24.11 19.45
N TRP A 174 -1.24 -24.30 18.29
CA TRP A 174 -2.36 -25.24 18.17
C TRP A 174 -1.92 -26.70 18.35
N PHE A 175 -0.79 -27.09 17.76
CA PHE A 175 -0.23 -28.43 17.94
C PHE A 175 0.17 -28.69 19.40
N ALA A 176 0.79 -27.72 20.08
CA ALA A 176 1.12 -27.85 21.49
C ALA A 176 -0.13 -28.01 22.37
N LEU A 177 -1.19 -27.25 22.09
CA LEU A 177 -2.46 -27.38 22.81
C LEU A 177 -3.12 -28.72 22.59
N CYS A 178 -3.14 -29.25 21.37
CA CYS A 178 -3.64 -30.60 21.05
C CYS A 178 -2.84 -31.68 21.78
N ALA A 179 -1.52 -31.58 21.77
CA ALA A 179 -0.65 -32.54 22.46
C ALA A 179 -0.88 -32.54 23.98
N LEU A 180 -1.02 -31.33 24.57
CA LEU A 180 -1.33 -31.17 25.99
C LEU A 180 -2.69 -31.81 26.34
N THR A 181 -3.72 -31.52 25.54
CA THR A 181 -5.07 -32.07 25.77
C THR A 181 -5.09 -33.59 25.66
N ALA A 182 -4.42 -34.15 24.63
CA ALA A 182 -4.29 -35.58 24.47
C ALA A 182 -3.50 -36.23 25.62
N GLY A 183 -2.41 -35.59 26.06
CA GLY A 183 -1.63 -36.05 27.21
C GLY A 183 -2.43 -36.06 28.51
N LEU A 184 -3.20 -35.04 28.80
CA LEU A 184 -4.09 -34.98 29.95
C LEU A 184 -5.18 -36.06 29.88
N TYR A 185 -5.78 -36.26 28.70
CA TYR A 185 -6.77 -37.32 28.50
C TYR A 185 -6.19 -38.68 28.79
N VAL A 186 -5.04 -39.03 28.24
CA VAL A 186 -4.35 -40.30 28.49
C VAL A 186 -4.01 -40.47 29.97
N TRP A 187 -3.49 -39.41 30.60
CA TRP A 187 -3.16 -39.43 32.02
C TRP A 187 -4.36 -39.73 32.91
N PHE A 188 -5.45 -39.00 32.74
CA PHE A 188 -6.64 -39.15 33.59
C PHE A 188 -7.43 -40.38 33.30
N GLN A 189 -7.49 -40.86 32.04
CA GLN A 189 -8.31 -42.01 31.66
C GLN A 189 -7.55 -43.33 31.76
N LEU A 190 -6.25 -43.35 31.51
CA LEU A 190 -5.49 -44.60 31.44
C LEU A 190 -4.45 -44.76 32.55
N VAL A 191 -3.74 -43.73 32.92
CA VAL A 191 -2.62 -43.81 33.87
C VAL A 191 -3.12 -43.71 35.32
N ARG A 192 -3.82 -42.66 35.66
CA ARG A 192 -4.33 -42.39 37.02
C ARG A 192 -5.18 -43.55 37.58
N PRO A 193 -6.15 -44.14 36.87
CA PRO A 193 -6.95 -45.24 37.40
C PRO A 193 -6.12 -46.50 37.68
N ARG A 194 -5.03 -46.72 36.94
CA ARG A 194 -4.15 -47.88 37.15
C ARG A 194 -3.29 -47.73 38.40
N LEU A 195 -2.85 -46.50 38.71
CA LEU A 195 -2.05 -46.18 39.90
C LEU A 195 -2.84 -46.30 41.21
N HIS A 196 -4.18 -46.18 41.17
CA HIS A 196 -5.05 -46.28 42.35
C HIS A 196 -5.65 -47.68 42.56
N ARG A 197 -5.37 -48.63 41.64
CA ARG A 197 -5.83 -50.02 41.75
C ARG A 197 -4.74 -51.00 42.19
N GLY A 198 -3.52 -50.58 42.46
CA GLY A 198 -2.43 -51.29 43.07
C GLY A 198 -2.21 -50.81 44.51
#